data_ff6105879e1624cff53ab4f056f2975b
#
_entry.id   ff6105879e1624cff53ab4f056f2975b
#
_cell.length_a   1.000
_cell.length_b   1.000
_cell.length_c   1.000
_cell.angle_alpha   90.00
_cell.angle_beta   90.00
_cell.angle_gamma   90.00
#
_symmetry.space_group_name_H-M   'P 1'
#
loop_
_entity.id
_entity.type
_entity.pdbx_description
1 polymer ?
#
loop_
_entity_poly.entity_id
_entity_poly.type
_entity_poly.pdbx_seq_one_letter_code
_entity_poly.pdbx_strand_id
1 'polypeptide(L)'
;MDDHIVAMSIDNPATTGGFTYRVLKTPGYDGISGDGAISVMGITGTTSVDGSEINLWLINNRPSVDATSREVLDNTVVGANSTIDVFSTAPGADCMKHVKTFANSQIATPNNVAVQRDGGFFFTNDHGLHKFGWVSFACGSPLILEV
;
A
#
# COMPACT_ATOMS: atom_id res chain seq x y z
N MET A 1 -1.39 14.47 5.68
CA MET A 1 -0.56 13.69 6.63
C MET A 1 -0.17 12.44 5.88
N ASP A 2 1.12 12.17 5.77
CA ASP A 2 1.59 10.99 5.04
C ASP A 2 1.78 9.85 6.04
N ASP A 3 1.40 8.64 5.64
CA ASP A 3 1.61 7.46 6.46
C ASP A 3 3.07 6.99 6.34
N HIS A 4 3.52 6.30 7.34
CA HIS A 4 4.86 5.72 7.37
C HIS A 4 4.80 4.24 7.73
N ILE A 5 5.71 3.47 7.15
CA ILE A 5 5.94 2.09 7.56
C ILE A 5 6.99 2.11 8.67
N VAL A 6 6.66 1.47 9.77
CA VAL A 6 7.57 1.34 10.91
C VAL A 6 7.93 -0.11 11.15
N ALA A 7 9.20 -0.35 11.42
CA ALA A 7 9.69 -1.63 11.92
C ALA A 7 9.85 -1.54 13.44
N MET A 8 9.16 -2.39 14.16
CA MET A 8 9.19 -2.44 15.63
C MET A 8 10.00 -3.65 16.09
N SER A 9 10.88 -3.44 17.07
CA SER A 9 11.57 -4.56 17.73
C SER A 9 10.69 -5.12 18.84
N ILE A 10 10.35 -6.40 18.74
CA ILE A 10 9.57 -7.11 19.75
C ILE A 10 10.45 -7.81 20.79
N ASP A 11 11.72 -8.08 20.46
CA ASP A 11 12.67 -8.80 21.31
C ASP A 11 13.44 -7.89 22.28
N ASN A 12 13.51 -6.59 21.96
CA ASN A 12 14.20 -5.60 22.76
C ASN A 12 13.25 -4.46 23.14
N PRO A 13 12.43 -4.64 24.17
CA PRO A 13 11.58 -3.56 24.67
C PRO A 13 12.46 -2.42 25.20
N ALA A 14 11.99 -1.20 25.02
CA ALA A 14 12.67 -0.02 25.58
C ALA A 14 12.71 -0.11 27.11
N THR A 15 13.78 0.36 27.72
CA THR A 15 14.01 0.35 29.19
C THR A 15 12.95 1.13 29.97
N THR A 16 12.20 2.00 29.31
CA THR A 16 11.12 2.84 29.89
C THR A 16 9.73 2.23 29.76
N GLY A 17 9.63 0.96 29.32
CA GLY A 17 8.33 0.30 29.05
C GLY A 17 7.74 0.78 27.73
N GLY A 18 7.98 0.06 26.66
CA GLY A 18 7.56 0.33 25.30
C GLY A 18 8.41 -0.44 24.31
N PHE A 19 8.18 -0.23 23.02
CA PHE A 19 8.97 -0.85 21.97
C PHE A 19 9.84 0.18 21.26
N THR A 20 11.02 -0.22 20.87
CA THR A 20 11.83 0.56 19.94
C THR A 20 11.32 0.36 18.54
N TYR A 21 11.22 1.44 17.79
CA TYR A 21 10.82 1.40 16.40
C TYR A 21 11.71 2.29 15.53
N ARG A 22 11.74 2.01 14.25
CA ARG A 22 12.35 2.87 13.23
C ARG A 22 11.40 3.04 12.06
N VAL A 23 11.40 4.22 11.47
CA VAL A 23 10.65 4.51 10.24
C VAL A 23 11.46 4.01 9.05
N LEU A 24 10.85 3.21 8.18
CA LEU A 24 11.46 2.77 6.93
C LEU A 24 11.29 3.87 5.88
N LYS A 25 12.40 4.43 5.42
CA LYS A 25 12.42 5.43 4.36
C LYS A 25 12.22 4.78 2.99
N THR A 26 11.70 5.52 2.03
CA THR A 26 11.45 5.09 0.64
C THR A 26 12.25 5.94 -0.37
N PRO A 27 13.58 5.88 -0.35
CA PRO A 27 14.38 6.75 -1.22
C PRO A 27 14.08 6.48 -2.70
N GLY A 28 13.83 7.55 -3.46
CA GLY A 28 13.56 7.49 -4.90
C GLY A 28 12.18 6.94 -5.27
N TYR A 29 11.27 6.79 -4.31
CA TYR A 29 9.88 6.46 -4.60
C TYR A 29 9.08 7.74 -4.82
N ASP A 30 8.57 7.92 -6.04
CA ASP A 30 7.76 9.08 -6.40
C ASP A 30 6.25 8.78 -6.29
N GLY A 31 5.88 7.52 -6.26
CA GLY A 31 4.47 7.10 -6.25
C GLY A 31 3.72 7.47 -7.52
N ILE A 32 2.46 7.04 -7.62
CA ILE A 32 1.64 7.33 -8.80
C ILE A 32 1.27 8.82 -8.91
N SER A 33 1.24 9.53 -7.80
CA SER A 33 0.97 10.98 -7.76
C SER A 33 2.24 11.83 -7.94
N GLY A 34 3.43 11.23 -7.99
CA GLY A 34 4.72 11.90 -8.19
C GLY A 34 5.18 12.74 -6.99
N ASP A 35 4.61 12.52 -5.81
CA ASP A 35 4.95 13.21 -4.56
C ASP A 35 5.63 12.29 -3.54
N GLY A 36 5.79 11.01 -3.87
CA GLY A 36 6.37 9.99 -3.01
C GLY A 36 5.54 9.63 -1.78
N ALA A 37 4.36 10.21 -1.65
CA ALA A 37 3.53 10.02 -0.48
C ALA A 37 2.83 8.65 -0.49
N ILE A 38 2.65 8.09 0.69
CA ILE A 38 1.98 6.81 0.94
C ILE A 38 0.76 7.06 1.81
N SER A 39 -0.37 6.41 1.45
CA SER A 39 -1.58 6.36 2.27
C SER A 39 -2.02 4.90 2.38
N VAL A 40 -1.57 4.23 3.44
CA VAL A 40 -1.68 2.77 3.59
C VAL A 40 -3.06 2.38 4.10
N MET A 41 -3.76 1.54 3.33
CA MET A 41 -5.00 0.89 3.77
C MET A 41 -4.77 -0.54 4.24
N GLY A 42 -3.80 -1.22 3.64
CA GLY A 42 -3.47 -2.60 3.97
C GLY A 42 -2.01 -2.92 3.66
N ILE A 43 -1.48 -3.87 4.37
CA ILE A 43 -0.10 -4.35 4.21
C ILE A 43 -0.04 -5.84 4.40
N THR A 44 0.74 -6.50 3.56
CA THR A 44 1.17 -7.87 3.77
C THR A 44 2.65 -8.01 3.43
N GLY A 45 3.27 -9.11 3.81
CA GLY A 45 4.69 -9.33 3.54
C GLY A 45 5.01 -10.79 3.28
N THR A 46 6.05 -11.00 2.50
CA THR A 46 6.70 -12.29 2.29
C THR A 46 8.17 -12.19 2.59
N THR A 47 8.78 -13.29 3.01
CA THR A 47 10.21 -13.36 3.24
C THR A 47 10.86 -14.37 2.28
N SER A 48 12.09 -14.08 1.86
CA SER A 48 12.91 -15.07 1.16
C SER A 48 13.15 -16.31 2.04
N VAL A 49 13.47 -17.42 1.41
CA VAL A 49 13.67 -18.71 2.11
C VAL A 49 14.76 -18.62 3.19
N ASP A 50 15.80 -17.85 2.93
CA ASP A 50 16.92 -17.62 3.85
C ASP A 50 16.67 -16.48 4.86
N GLY A 51 15.51 -15.81 4.75
CA GLY A 51 15.12 -14.70 5.61
C GLY A 51 15.90 -13.39 5.38
N SER A 52 16.73 -13.32 4.34
CA SER A 52 17.57 -12.14 4.06
C SER A 52 16.81 -10.98 3.44
N GLU A 53 15.68 -11.25 2.78
CA GLU A 53 14.85 -10.26 2.10
C GLU A 53 13.40 -10.35 2.57
N ILE A 54 12.79 -9.18 2.72
CA ILE A 54 11.38 -9.01 3.06
C ILE A 54 10.75 -8.19 1.96
N ASN A 55 9.73 -8.74 1.31
CA ASN A 55 8.91 -8.01 0.34
C ASN A 55 7.60 -7.58 1.02
N LEU A 56 7.33 -6.27 1.02
CA LEU A 56 6.14 -5.65 1.57
C LEU A 56 5.22 -5.23 0.43
N TRP A 57 3.98 -5.63 0.50
CA TRP A 57 2.91 -5.28 -0.43
C TRP A 57 1.99 -4.29 0.27
N LEU A 58 1.97 -3.05 -0.19
CA LEU A 58 1.21 -1.96 0.40
C LEU A 58 0.04 -1.60 -0.49
N ILE A 59 -1.15 -1.56 0.07
CA ILE A 59 -2.29 -0.92 -0.57
C ILE A 59 -2.18 0.57 -0.29
N ASN A 60 -1.99 1.35 -1.36
CA ASN A 60 -1.79 2.78 -1.30
C ASN A 60 -2.98 3.50 -1.95
N ASN A 61 -3.82 4.12 -1.13
CA ASN A 61 -5.02 4.82 -1.57
C ASN A 61 -4.78 6.34 -1.59
N ARG A 62 -4.27 6.82 -2.71
CA ARG A 62 -4.04 8.26 -2.93
C ARG A 62 -5.26 8.93 -3.54
N PRO A 63 -5.51 10.22 -3.26
CA PRO A 63 -6.46 10.99 -4.03
C PRO A 63 -6.01 11.11 -5.49
N SER A 64 -6.97 11.14 -6.42
CA SER A 64 -6.70 11.50 -7.80
C SER A 64 -6.31 12.97 -7.88
N VAL A 65 -5.30 13.27 -8.70
CA VAL A 65 -4.82 14.63 -8.93
C VAL A 65 -4.85 14.96 -10.43
N ASP A 66 -5.07 16.22 -10.76
CA ASP A 66 -4.94 16.69 -12.13
C ASP A 66 -3.49 16.54 -12.61
N ALA A 67 -3.31 16.00 -13.80
CA ALA A 67 -1.98 15.71 -14.35
C ALA A 67 -1.12 16.96 -14.56
N THR A 68 -1.76 18.11 -14.80
CA THR A 68 -1.08 19.37 -15.15
C THR A 68 -0.95 20.29 -13.93
N SER A 69 -2.07 20.58 -13.26
CA SER A 69 -2.09 21.51 -12.12
C SER A 69 -1.65 20.86 -10.81
N ARG A 70 -1.68 19.54 -10.75
CA ARG A 70 -1.41 18.74 -9.53
C ARG A 70 -2.41 18.99 -8.40
N GLU A 71 -3.51 19.65 -8.68
CA GLU A 71 -4.57 19.85 -7.73
C GLU A 71 -5.36 18.55 -7.49
N VAL A 72 -5.79 18.37 -6.26
CA VAL A 72 -6.63 17.21 -5.88
C VAL A 72 -7.98 17.35 -6.55
N LEU A 73 -8.38 16.31 -7.29
CA LEU A 73 -9.68 16.23 -7.94
C LEU A 73 -10.77 15.77 -6.96
N ASP A 74 -12.02 15.99 -7.33
CA ASP A 74 -13.16 15.48 -6.56
C ASP A 74 -13.24 13.95 -6.69
N ASN A 75 -12.73 13.27 -5.69
CA ASN A 75 -12.71 11.79 -5.64
C ASN A 75 -14.11 11.15 -5.60
N THR A 76 -15.16 11.94 -5.31
CA THR A 76 -16.54 11.45 -5.40
C THR A 76 -16.99 11.29 -6.85
N VAL A 77 -16.32 12.00 -7.78
CA VAL A 77 -16.62 12.00 -9.21
C VAL A 77 -15.63 11.10 -9.97
N VAL A 78 -14.32 11.27 -9.73
CA VAL A 78 -13.27 10.58 -10.51
C VAL A 78 -12.77 9.29 -9.85
N GLY A 79 -13.10 9.07 -8.58
CA GLY A 79 -12.56 7.94 -7.80
C GLY A 79 -11.18 8.22 -7.24
N ALA A 80 -10.69 7.30 -6.42
CA ALA A 80 -9.35 7.36 -5.86
C ALA A 80 -8.30 6.83 -6.85
N ASN A 81 -7.07 7.29 -6.70
CA ASN A 81 -5.91 6.78 -7.43
C ASN A 81 -5.23 5.69 -6.59
N SER A 82 -5.83 4.50 -6.58
CA SER A 82 -5.38 3.39 -5.75
C SER A 82 -4.35 2.54 -6.48
N THR A 83 -3.33 2.10 -5.74
CA THR A 83 -2.30 1.18 -6.24
C THR A 83 -2.00 0.09 -5.23
N ILE A 84 -1.32 -0.97 -5.71
CA ILE A 84 -0.63 -1.92 -4.85
C ILE A 84 0.86 -1.76 -5.15
N ASP A 85 1.60 -1.26 -4.18
CA ASP A 85 3.03 -0.99 -4.29
C ASP A 85 3.84 -2.07 -3.59
N VAL A 86 4.86 -2.57 -4.25
CA VAL A 86 5.77 -3.58 -3.70
C VAL A 86 7.10 -2.93 -3.37
N PHE A 87 7.53 -3.15 -2.15
CA PHE A 87 8.83 -2.72 -1.66
C PHE A 87 9.63 -3.90 -1.13
N SER A 88 10.93 -3.87 -1.35
CA SER A 88 11.88 -4.81 -0.77
C SER A 88 12.70 -4.14 0.33
N THR A 89 12.92 -4.85 1.42
CA THR A 89 13.78 -4.44 2.53
C THR A 89 14.50 -5.66 3.11
N ALA A 90 15.39 -5.45 4.06
CA ALA A 90 16.06 -6.51 4.79
C ALA A 90 15.83 -6.36 6.30
N PRO A 91 15.96 -7.46 7.08
CA PRO A 91 15.97 -7.35 8.53
C PRO A 91 17.02 -6.35 9.01
N GLY A 92 16.61 -5.41 9.86
CA GLY A 92 17.50 -4.37 10.38
C GLY A 92 17.72 -3.15 9.48
N ALA A 93 17.21 -3.13 8.24
CA ALA A 93 17.36 -1.98 7.36
C ALA A 93 16.52 -0.76 7.82
N ASP A 94 16.99 0.44 7.45
CA ASP A 94 16.34 1.73 7.73
C ASP A 94 15.53 2.25 6.51
N CYS A 95 15.56 1.52 5.41
CA CYS A 95 14.86 1.89 4.19
C CYS A 95 14.26 0.65 3.50
N MET A 96 13.30 0.93 2.64
CA MET A 96 12.74 -0.04 1.71
C MET A 96 12.85 0.52 0.29
N LYS A 97 13.21 -0.35 -0.65
CA LYS A 97 13.38 -0.03 -2.05
C LYS A 97 12.10 -0.35 -2.80
N HIS A 98 11.57 0.59 -3.56
CA HIS A 98 10.45 0.33 -4.45
C HIS A 98 10.84 -0.68 -5.54
N VAL A 99 10.01 -1.68 -5.73
CA VAL A 99 10.19 -2.76 -6.70
C VAL A 99 9.21 -2.62 -7.86
N LYS A 100 7.93 -2.44 -7.54
CA LYS A 100 6.86 -2.43 -8.55
C LYS A 100 5.60 -1.75 -8.02
N THR A 101 4.88 -1.09 -8.92
CA THR A 101 3.52 -0.58 -8.70
C THR A 101 2.56 -1.31 -9.62
N PHE A 102 1.48 -1.81 -9.07
CA PHE A 102 0.32 -2.29 -9.81
C PHE A 102 -0.77 -1.22 -9.77
N ALA A 103 -1.12 -0.74 -10.96
CA ALA A 103 -2.20 0.22 -11.17
C ALA A 103 -3.09 -0.32 -12.31
N ASN A 104 -4.35 -0.51 -12.02
CA ASN A 104 -5.32 -1.06 -12.96
C ASN A 104 -6.71 -0.58 -12.57
N SER A 105 -7.62 -0.44 -13.53
CA SER A 105 -9.02 -0.04 -13.28
C SER A 105 -9.78 -1.02 -12.35
N GLN A 106 -9.29 -2.24 -12.21
CA GLN A 106 -9.83 -3.23 -11.29
C GLN A 106 -9.35 -3.03 -9.85
N ILE A 107 -8.21 -2.32 -9.65
CA ILE A 107 -7.70 -1.89 -8.34
C ILE A 107 -8.39 -0.56 -7.99
N ALA A 108 -9.68 -0.62 -7.72
CA ALA A 108 -10.49 0.58 -7.51
C ALA A 108 -10.43 1.09 -6.06
N THR A 109 -10.74 0.22 -5.11
CA THR A 109 -10.73 0.50 -3.67
C THR A 109 -10.16 -0.69 -2.91
N PRO A 110 -8.91 -1.08 -3.18
CA PRO A 110 -8.31 -2.25 -2.57
C PRO A 110 -8.24 -2.06 -1.06
N ASN A 111 -8.52 -3.13 -0.32
CA ASN A 111 -8.53 -3.12 1.13
C ASN A 111 -7.56 -4.13 1.73
N ASN A 112 -7.46 -5.31 1.13
CA ASN A 112 -6.54 -6.34 1.59
C ASN A 112 -5.84 -7.00 0.40
N VAL A 113 -4.63 -7.52 0.64
CA VAL A 113 -3.83 -8.24 -0.35
C VAL A 113 -3.25 -9.51 0.27
N ALA A 114 -3.31 -10.61 -0.47
CA ALA A 114 -2.74 -11.89 -0.11
C ALA A 114 -1.82 -12.39 -1.22
N VAL A 115 -0.57 -12.65 -0.88
CA VAL A 115 0.47 -13.03 -1.85
C VAL A 115 0.57 -14.56 -1.95
N GLN A 116 0.68 -15.07 -3.16
CA GLN A 116 0.91 -16.48 -3.46
C GLN A 116 2.41 -16.80 -3.45
N ARG A 117 2.73 -18.08 -3.31
CA ARG A 117 4.14 -18.54 -3.28
C ARG A 117 4.88 -18.36 -4.60
N ASP A 118 4.16 -18.34 -5.71
CA ASP A 118 4.69 -18.16 -7.08
C ASP A 118 4.87 -16.69 -7.48
N GLY A 119 4.52 -15.77 -6.57
CA GLY A 119 4.61 -14.32 -6.79
C GLY A 119 3.34 -13.67 -7.33
N GLY A 120 2.28 -14.45 -7.60
CA GLY A 120 0.94 -13.94 -7.84
C GLY A 120 0.32 -13.38 -6.56
N PHE A 121 -0.78 -12.66 -6.68
CA PHE A 121 -1.50 -12.15 -5.52
C PHE A 121 -3.00 -12.00 -5.79
N PHE A 122 -3.75 -12.07 -4.71
CA PHE A 122 -5.17 -11.74 -4.67
C PHE A 122 -5.37 -10.45 -3.89
N PHE A 123 -6.36 -9.69 -4.26
CA PHE A 123 -6.77 -8.53 -3.49
C PHE A 123 -8.30 -8.41 -3.45
N THR A 124 -8.80 -7.69 -2.46
CA THR A 124 -10.22 -7.39 -2.30
C THR A 124 -10.45 -5.90 -2.47
N ASN A 125 -11.50 -5.53 -3.19
CA ASN A 125 -12.04 -4.18 -3.14
C ASN A 125 -13.20 -4.15 -2.14
N ASP A 126 -13.21 -3.20 -1.23
CA ASP A 126 -14.29 -3.07 -0.23
C ASP A 126 -15.48 -2.25 -0.75
N HIS A 127 -15.25 -1.42 -1.77
CA HIS A 127 -16.25 -0.57 -2.41
C HIS A 127 -16.13 -0.64 -3.93
N GLY A 128 -17.11 -0.05 -4.64
CA GLY A 128 -16.99 0.21 -6.07
C GLY A 128 -16.00 1.35 -6.37
N LEU A 129 -15.99 1.81 -7.62
CA LEU A 129 -15.07 2.86 -8.11
C LEU A 129 -15.10 4.15 -7.27
N HIS A 130 -16.23 4.45 -6.64
CA HIS A 130 -16.43 5.64 -5.83
C HIS A 130 -16.67 5.25 -4.36
N LYS A 131 -15.90 5.82 -3.45
CA LYS A 131 -15.95 5.54 -2.00
C LYS A 131 -17.19 6.07 -1.28
N PHE A 132 -18.04 6.89 -1.93
CA PHE A 132 -19.13 7.58 -1.29
C PHE A 132 -20.46 7.36 -2.02
N GLY A 133 -21.56 7.25 -1.25
CA GLY A 133 -22.93 7.15 -1.74
C GLY A 133 -23.58 5.79 -1.47
N TRP A 134 -24.91 5.74 -1.61
CA TRP A 134 -25.71 4.53 -1.41
C TRP A 134 -25.31 3.36 -2.33
N VAL A 135 -24.72 3.67 -3.48
CA VAL A 135 -24.26 2.68 -4.47
C VAL A 135 -23.03 1.91 -3.97
N SER A 136 -22.21 2.49 -3.10
CA SER A 136 -21.04 1.79 -2.55
C SER A 136 -21.43 0.66 -1.59
N PHE A 137 -22.61 0.71 -0.98
CA PHE A 137 -23.11 -0.39 -0.13
C PHE A 137 -23.77 -1.52 -0.93
N ALA A 138 -24.30 -1.24 -2.12
CA ALA A 138 -25.09 -2.19 -2.90
C ALA A 138 -24.28 -3.01 -3.91
N CYS A 139 -23.07 -2.60 -4.27
CA CYS A 139 -22.25 -3.20 -5.32
C CYS A 139 -20.90 -3.74 -4.85
N GLY A 140 -20.75 -4.01 -3.57
CA GLY A 140 -19.54 -4.66 -3.02
C GLY A 140 -19.47 -6.13 -3.46
N SER A 141 -19.13 -6.39 -4.72
CA SER A 141 -18.65 -7.71 -5.11
C SER A 141 -17.18 -7.79 -4.79
N PRO A 142 -16.74 -8.72 -3.95
CA PRO A 142 -15.31 -9.00 -3.80
C PRO A 142 -14.80 -9.50 -5.14
N LEU A 143 -14.10 -8.65 -5.87
CA LEU A 143 -13.37 -9.08 -7.06
C LEU A 143 -12.05 -9.69 -6.57
N ILE A 144 -11.92 -10.99 -6.72
CA ILE A 144 -10.63 -11.68 -6.56
C ILE A 144 -10.01 -11.70 -7.95
N LEU A 145 -8.90 -11.04 -8.14
CA LEU A 145 -8.11 -11.10 -9.36
C LEU A 145 -6.77 -11.75 -9.08
N GLU A 146 -6.48 -12.76 -9.86
CA GLU A 146 -5.16 -13.34 -9.99
C GLU A 146 -4.41 -12.58 -11.09
N VAL A 147 -3.24 -12.04 -10.76
CA VAL A 147 -2.37 -11.32 -11.70
C VAL A 147 -1.03 -12.00 -11.80
#